data_ffa962ff1c712f4c1af08b0f2239d07e
#
_entry.id   ffa962ff1c712f4c1af08b0f2239d07e
#
_cell.length_a   1.000
_cell.length_b   1.000
_cell.length_c   1.000
_cell.angle_alpha   90.00
_cell.angle_beta   90.00
_cell.angle_gamma   90.00
#
_symmetry.space_group_name_H-M   'P 1'
#
loop_
_entity.id
_entity.type
_entity.pdbx_description
1 polymer ?
#
loop_
_entity_poly.entity_id
_entity_poly.type
_entity_poly.pdbx_seq_one_letter_code
_entity_poly.pdbx_strand_id
1 'polypeptide(L)'
;MDIYSQLLKRYWGYDDFRGIQREIIESIGEGHDTLGLMPTGGGKSITFQVPALAKVGTCLVITPLIALMKDQVSHLREKGIRAAAIYSGMSRDDILQTLENAIFGGIKLLYISPERLSSDLFQQKLRHMKVSFICVDEAHCISQWGYDFRSSYLSICDIRRLKPGIPVLALTATATPEVIDDIQERLGFSEKRVFRMSFERKNLIYVVRQAENKEAELVHILQNVKGTAIVYTHSRQRTKEISEMLSRHGLSATYFHAGLDHVEKDIRQQNWQTDKTRIIVATNAFGMGIDKPDVRLVVHHDCPDSIEAYFQEAGRAGRDGLRSYAVLLYNPSDRTKLEQRITTQFPEKDYVREVYNHLAYFYEIGVGSGYNRTFEFPIEQFCRTYKHFPLPVESSLKILHRAGYIEYREEEDTQARVMFILERDELYRLKNNTPQEDTLIVTLLRNYTGLFNDYQYIDEAFLAQQTGLTRSQVYMTLRGLSQKRILQFIPQKKTPYVRYMQRREDSEHLLIPPSAYEDLKERFVTRIHKMIEYATEDYECRSRVLLRYFGETDVEDCGLCDVCLDRREMSSTDVQKAILQLLGDHQPHHVSELQTIMADSVIIEEALRQLLREELVINADGILSLGD
;
A
#
# COMPACT_ATOMS: atom_id res chain seq x y z
N MET A 1 -5.77 -25.79 29.64
CA MET A 1 -5.31 -25.00 28.46
C MET A 1 -6.50 -24.90 27.54
N ASP A 2 -6.94 -23.68 27.20
CA ASP A 2 -8.06 -23.48 26.28
C ASP A 2 -7.70 -23.92 24.85
N ILE A 3 -8.71 -24.05 23.99
CA ILE A 3 -8.53 -24.53 22.61
C ILE A 3 -7.58 -23.66 21.80
N TYR A 4 -7.59 -22.33 22.02
CA TYR A 4 -6.75 -21.38 21.27
C TYR A 4 -5.27 -21.56 21.63
N SER A 5 -4.95 -21.69 22.93
CA SER A 5 -3.59 -21.95 23.41
C SER A 5 -3.05 -23.31 22.94
N GLN A 6 -3.92 -24.34 22.88
CA GLN A 6 -3.52 -25.65 22.34
C GLN A 6 -3.17 -25.56 20.86
N LEU A 7 -3.97 -24.84 20.06
CA LEU A 7 -3.72 -24.63 18.63
C LEU A 7 -2.47 -23.80 18.39
N LEU A 8 -2.26 -22.72 19.18
CA LEU A 8 -1.06 -21.90 19.10
C LEU A 8 0.20 -22.74 19.32
N LYS A 9 0.23 -23.53 20.38
CA LYS A 9 1.37 -24.39 20.69
C LYS A 9 1.59 -25.46 19.61
N ARG A 10 0.52 -26.09 19.14
CA ARG A 10 0.58 -27.17 18.14
C ARG A 10 1.15 -26.72 16.79
N TYR A 11 0.70 -25.56 16.27
CA TYR A 11 1.02 -25.15 14.90
C TYR A 11 2.14 -24.11 14.82
N TRP A 12 2.33 -23.28 15.86
CA TRP A 12 3.36 -22.23 15.88
C TRP A 12 4.45 -22.46 16.91
N GLY A 13 4.26 -23.37 17.88
CA GLY A 13 5.24 -23.68 18.91
C GLY A 13 5.33 -22.61 20.02
N TYR A 14 4.41 -21.66 20.07
CA TYR A 14 4.39 -20.61 21.09
C TYR A 14 3.58 -21.07 22.30
N ASP A 15 4.07 -20.75 23.49
CA ASP A 15 3.41 -21.12 24.76
C ASP A 15 2.30 -20.15 25.14
N ASP A 16 2.38 -18.89 24.74
CA ASP A 16 1.38 -17.87 25.04
C ASP A 16 1.22 -16.83 23.92
N PHE A 17 0.11 -16.10 23.94
CA PHE A 17 -0.21 -15.01 23.05
C PHE A 17 0.54 -13.74 23.45
N ARG A 18 0.83 -12.87 22.49
CA ARG A 18 1.53 -11.60 22.72
C ARG A 18 0.55 -10.43 22.75
N GLY A 19 0.74 -9.50 23.71
CA GLY A 19 -0.08 -8.31 23.80
C GLY A 19 -1.57 -8.61 23.77
N ILE A 20 -2.30 -7.94 22.88
CA ILE A 20 -3.77 -8.02 22.73
C ILE A 20 -4.26 -9.17 21.83
N GLN A 21 -3.39 -10.11 21.44
CA GLN A 21 -3.78 -11.19 20.52
C GLN A 21 -4.90 -12.05 21.11
N ARG A 22 -4.82 -12.34 22.41
CA ARG A 22 -5.81 -13.18 23.11
C ARG A 22 -7.19 -12.52 23.10
N GLU A 23 -7.27 -11.24 23.44
CA GLU A 23 -8.54 -10.50 23.51
C GLU A 23 -9.20 -10.41 22.13
N ILE A 24 -8.42 -10.21 21.07
CA ILE A 24 -8.93 -10.21 19.68
C ILE A 24 -9.46 -11.61 19.31
N ILE A 25 -8.71 -12.68 19.63
CA ILE A 25 -9.09 -14.07 19.32
C ILE A 25 -10.37 -14.46 20.05
N GLU A 26 -10.50 -14.10 21.31
CA GLU A 26 -11.69 -14.37 22.13
C GLU A 26 -12.89 -13.59 21.59
N SER A 27 -12.75 -12.30 21.32
CA SER A 27 -13.82 -11.46 20.78
C SER A 27 -14.38 -12.00 19.45
N ILE A 28 -13.53 -12.29 18.46
CA ILE A 28 -13.99 -12.87 17.19
C ILE A 28 -14.46 -14.33 17.38
N GLY A 29 -13.89 -15.03 18.32
CA GLY A 29 -14.30 -16.38 18.74
C GLY A 29 -15.73 -16.42 19.27
N GLU A 30 -16.13 -15.44 20.05
CA GLU A 30 -17.49 -15.27 20.60
C GLU A 30 -18.50 -14.78 19.55
N GLY A 31 -18.05 -14.32 18.40
CA GLY A 31 -18.91 -13.90 17.29
C GLY A 31 -19.11 -12.38 17.21
N HIS A 32 -18.25 -11.60 17.85
CA HIS A 32 -18.32 -10.14 17.79
C HIS A 32 -17.50 -9.56 16.64
N ASP A 33 -18.03 -8.50 16.02
CA ASP A 33 -17.26 -7.65 15.13
C ASP A 33 -16.11 -7.01 15.90
N THR A 34 -14.90 -7.12 15.37
CA THR A 34 -13.69 -6.78 16.11
C THR A 34 -12.72 -5.98 15.24
N LEU A 35 -12.21 -4.86 15.74
CA LEU A 35 -11.12 -4.10 15.13
C LEU A 35 -9.85 -4.24 15.98
N GLY A 36 -8.79 -4.80 15.38
CA GLY A 36 -7.48 -4.93 16.01
C GLY A 36 -6.47 -3.94 15.41
N LEU A 37 -5.95 -3.05 16.25
CA LEU A 37 -4.87 -2.12 15.93
C LEU A 37 -3.57 -2.67 16.46
N MET A 38 -2.72 -3.17 15.59
CA MET A 38 -1.47 -3.84 15.95
C MET A 38 -0.33 -3.36 15.06
N PRO A 39 0.84 -3.02 15.60
CA PRO A 39 1.99 -2.58 14.81
C PRO A 39 2.43 -3.66 13.81
N THR A 40 3.18 -3.25 12.80
CA THR A 40 3.85 -4.17 11.90
C THR A 40 4.81 -5.05 12.71
N GLY A 41 4.76 -6.37 12.50
CA GLY A 41 5.51 -7.34 13.32
C GLY A 41 4.83 -7.73 14.64
N GLY A 42 3.69 -7.13 15.00
CA GLY A 42 2.90 -7.47 16.20
C GLY A 42 2.18 -8.83 16.15
N GLY A 43 2.34 -9.60 15.07
CA GLY A 43 1.75 -10.93 14.96
C GLY A 43 0.26 -10.92 14.58
N LYS A 44 -0.18 -9.97 13.76
CA LYS A 44 -1.57 -9.86 13.26
C LYS A 44 -2.13 -11.17 12.71
N SER A 45 -1.32 -11.94 11.97
CA SER A 45 -1.76 -13.19 11.33
C SER A 45 -2.27 -14.23 12.32
N ILE A 46 -1.67 -14.33 13.50
CA ILE A 46 -2.08 -15.26 14.57
C ILE A 46 -3.53 -14.97 15.02
N THR A 47 -3.93 -13.70 15.06
CA THR A 47 -5.25 -13.31 15.58
C THR A 47 -6.43 -13.79 14.73
N PHE A 48 -6.21 -14.13 13.46
CA PHE A 48 -7.25 -14.75 12.63
C PHE A 48 -6.97 -16.23 12.30
N GLN A 49 -5.70 -16.63 12.23
CA GLN A 49 -5.35 -18.01 11.89
C GLN A 49 -5.75 -18.99 13.01
N VAL A 50 -5.50 -18.64 14.27
CA VAL A 50 -5.86 -19.50 15.42
C VAL A 50 -7.38 -19.69 15.56
N PRO A 51 -8.21 -18.63 15.60
CA PRO A 51 -9.66 -18.84 15.71
C PRO A 51 -10.28 -19.47 14.46
N ALA A 52 -9.69 -19.29 13.27
CA ALA A 52 -10.11 -20.01 12.07
C ALA A 52 -9.99 -21.54 12.23
N LEU A 53 -8.93 -22.02 12.88
CA LEU A 53 -8.75 -23.44 13.14
C LEU A 53 -9.73 -23.98 14.19
N ALA A 54 -10.09 -23.19 15.18
CA ALA A 54 -11.01 -23.55 16.24
C ALA A 54 -12.47 -23.60 15.78
N LYS A 55 -12.86 -22.73 14.84
CA LYS A 55 -14.25 -22.62 14.37
C LYS A 55 -14.56 -23.59 13.23
N VAL A 56 -15.83 -23.96 13.11
CA VAL A 56 -16.33 -24.75 11.97
C VAL A 56 -16.59 -23.83 10.78
N GLY A 57 -16.13 -24.22 9.59
CA GLY A 57 -16.26 -23.46 8.36
C GLY A 57 -14.92 -22.88 7.88
N THR A 58 -15.00 -22.04 6.86
CA THR A 58 -13.85 -21.39 6.22
C THR A 58 -13.76 -19.93 6.67
N CYS A 59 -12.59 -19.48 7.11
CA CYS A 59 -12.29 -18.08 7.30
C CYS A 59 -11.98 -17.45 5.94
N LEU A 60 -12.70 -16.39 5.56
CA LEU A 60 -12.38 -15.58 4.39
C LEU A 60 -11.39 -14.49 4.80
N VAL A 61 -10.19 -14.50 4.23
CA VAL A 61 -9.15 -13.50 4.49
C VAL A 61 -9.04 -12.58 3.29
N ILE A 62 -9.49 -11.36 3.43
CA ILE A 62 -9.43 -10.34 2.38
C ILE A 62 -8.17 -9.52 2.60
N THR A 63 -7.26 -9.54 1.63
CA THR A 63 -5.98 -8.84 1.68
C THR A 63 -5.58 -8.34 0.28
N PRO A 64 -4.94 -7.15 0.16
CA PRO A 64 -4.75 -6.52 -1.14
C PRO A 64 -3.54 -7.06 -1.91
N LEU A 65 -2.72 -7.93 -1.32
CA LEU A 65 -1.41 -8.29 -1.83
C LEU A 65 -1.29 -9.76 -2.19
N ILE A 66 -1.18 -10.02 -3.49
CA ILE A 66 -1.05 -11.37 -4.04
C ILE A 66 0.21 -12.08 -3.51
N ALA A 67 1.35 -11.38 -3.43
CA ALA A 67 2.59 -11.96 -2.91
C ALA A 67 2.43 -12.43 -1.46
N LEU A 68 1.86 -11.57 -0.60
CA LEU A 68 1.59 -11.91 0.80
C LEU A 68 0.62 -13.10 0.94
N MET A 69 -0.43 -13.14 0.10
CA MET A 69 -1.35 -14.30 0.07
C MET A 69 -0.61 -15.60 -0.20
N LYS A 70 0.25 -15.61 -1.23
CA LYS A 70 1.04 -16.80 -1.63
C LYS A 70 1.96 -17.26 -0.51
N ASP A 71 2.68 -16.34 0.11
CA ASP A 71 3.59 -16.63 1.23
C ASP A 71 2.83 -17.17 2.43
N GLN A 72 1.73 -16.53 2.82
CA GLN A 72 0.89 -16.98 3.93
C GLN A 72 0.31 -18.37 3.68
N VAL A 73 -0.20 -18.63 2.47
CA VAL A 73 -0.75 -19.94 2.10
C VAL A 73 0.34 -21.01 2.10
N SER A 74 1.55 -20.70 1.59
CA SER A 74 2.68 -21.64 1.62
C SER A 74 3.05 -22.03 3.05
N HIS A 75 3.29 -21.04 3.91
CA HIS A 75 3.64 -21.27 5.32
C HIS A 75 2.56 -22.03 6.09
N LEU A 76 1.28 -21.79 5.81
CA LEU A 76 0.18 -22.52 6.43
C LEU A 76 0.16 -23.99 5.98
N ARG A 77 0.37 -24.24 4.68
CA ARG A 77 0.42 -25.60 4.12
C ARG A 77 1.61 -26.39 4.66
N GLU A 78 2.77 -25.77 4.83
CA GLU A 78 3.95 -26.38 5.47
C GLU A 78 3.66 -26.83 6.91
N LYS A 79 2.77 -26.10 7.61
CA LYS A 79 2.28 -26.48 8.95
C LYS A 79 1.14 -27.51 8.93
N GLY A 80 0.75 -28.01 7.75
CA GLY A 80 -0.36 -28.95 7.59
C GLY A 80 -1.75 -28.31 7.68
N ILE A 81 -1.85 -26.98 7.58
CA ILE A 81 -3.11 -26.25 7.60
C ILE A 81 -3.64 -26.07 6.17
N ARG A 82 -4.91 -26.45 5.95
CA ARG A 82 -5.57 -26.37 4.64
C ARG A 82 -5.92 -24.92 4.30
N ALA A 83 -5.06 -24.28 3.55
CA ALA A 83 -5.22 -22.91 3.09
C ALA A 83 -5.16 -22.83 1.56
N ALA A 84 -5.87 -21.86 0.97
CA ALA A 84 -5.84 -21.57 -0.45
C ALA A 84 -5.98 -20.07 -0.69
N ALA A 85 -5.63 -19.61 -1.90
CA ALA A 85 -5.79 -18.22 -2.32
C ALA A 85 -6.50 -18.12 -3.68
N ILE A 86 -7.29 -17.05 -3.86
CA ILE A 86 -7.90 -16.68 -5.14
C ILE A 86 -7.51 -15.23 -5.44
N TYR A 87 -6.83 -15.03 -6.56
CA TYR A 87 -6.31 -13.72 -6.96
C TYR A 87 -6.39 -13.52 -8.48
N SER A 88 -6.07 -12.33 -8.94
CA SER A 88 -6.01 -12.01 -10.38
C SER A 88 -4.88 -12.78 -11.06
N GLY A 89 -5.16 -13.35 -12.23
CA GLY A 89 -4.20 -14.15 -12.99
C GLY A 89 -4.36 -15.67 -12.82
N MET A 90 -5.23 -16.15 -11.90
CA MET A 90 -5.58 -17.59 -11.83
C MET A 90 -6.53 -17.97 -12.96
N SER A 91 -6.41 -19.21 -13.43
CA SER A 91 -7.35 -19.77 -14.41
C SER A 91 -8.76 -19.90 -13.79
N ARG A 92 -9.79 -19.88 -14.66
CA ARG A 92 -11.18 -20.05 -14.21
C ARG A 92 -11.40 -21.41 -13.53
N ASP A 93 -10.75 -22.44 -14.04
CA ASP A 93 -10.87 -23.81 -13.52
C ASP A 93 -10.23 -23.94 -12.15
N ASP A 94 -9.06 -23.34 -11.94
CA ASP A 94 -8.40 -23.30 -10.61
C ASP A 94 -9.25 -22.54 -9.58
N ILE A 95 -9.88 -21.43 -10.00
CA ILE A 95 -10.79 -20.68 -9.14
C ILE A 95 -12.00 -21.52 -8.77
N LEU A 96 -12.64 -22.18 -9.75
CA LEU A 96 -13.79 -23.06 -9.53
C LEU A 96 -13.44 -24.20 -8.57
N GLN A 97 -12.34 -24.90 -8.83
CA GLN A 97 -11.87 -26.01 -8.00
C GLN A 97 -11.59 -25.53 -6.56
N THR A 98 -10.96 -24.37 -6.41
CA THR A 98 -10.69 -23.79 -5.08
C THR A 98 -11.97 -23.45 -4.34
N LEU A 99 -12.95 -22.83 -5.02
CA LEU A 99 -14.25 -22.49 -4.42
C LEU A 99 -15.05 -23.75 -4.05
N GLU A 100 -15.05 -24.78 -4.87
CA GLU A 100 -15.71 -26.05 -4.57
C GLU A 100 -15.07 -26.73 -3.37
N ASN A 101 -13.74 -26.79 -3.30
CA ASN A 101 -13.02 -27.29 -2.14
C ASN A 101 -13.37 -26.53 -0.85
N ALA A 102 -13.60 -25.20 -0.94
CA ALA A 102 -14.01 -24.41 0.20
C ALA A 102 -15.47 -24.72 0.63
N ILE A 103 -16.38 -24.92 -0.32
CA ILE A 103 -17.79 -25.29 -0.05
C ILE A 103 -17.85 -26.64 0.67
N PHE A 104 -17.10 -27.65 0.21
CA PHE A 104 -17.08 -28.99 0.80
C PHE A 104 -16.21 -29.10 2.05
N GLY A 105 -15.72 -28.00 2.62
CA GLY A 105 -14.95 -27.97 3.88
C GLY A 105 -13.49 -28.41 3.73
N GLY A 106 -12.98 -28.48 2.51
CA GLY A 106 -11.58 -28.80 2.20
C GLY A 106 -10.58 -27.67 2.55
N ILE A 107 -11.06 -26.46 2.83
CA ILE A 107 -10.23 -25.28 3.09
C ILE A 107 -10.65 -24.63 4.41
N LYS A 108 -9.67 -24.31 5.26
CA LYS A 108 -9.87 -23.61 6.54
C LYS A 108 -9.67 -22.10 6.42
N LEU A 109 -8.68 -21.67 5.64
CA LEU A 109 -8.43 -20.26 5.35
C LEU A 109 -8.42 -20.06 3.84
N LEU A 110 -9.31 -19.22 3.35
CA LEU A 110 -9.38 -18.82 1.96
C LEU A 110 -8.99 -17.35 1.84
N TYR A 111 -7.80 -17.11 1.31
CA TYR A 111 -7.33 -15.76 0.99
C TYR A 111 -7.91 -15.32 -0.35
N ILE A 112 -8.37 -14.07 -0.40
CA ILE A 112 -8.98 -13.52 -1.61
C ILE A 112 -8.61 -12.05 -1.80
N SER A 113 -8.31 -11.67 -3.04
CA SER A 113 -8.09 -10.27 -3.37
C SER A 113 -9.43 -9.51 -3.43
N PRO A 114 -9.47 -8.26 -2.97
CA PRO A 114 -10.71 -7.49 -2.90
C PRO A 114 -11.40 -7.30 -4.26
N GLU A 115 -10.66 -7.28 -5.37
CA GLU A 115 -11.19 -7.18 -6.73
C GLU A 115 -12.04 -8.39 -7.14
N ARG A 116 -11.81 -9.55 -6.50
CA ARG A 116 -12.57 -10.78 -6.77
C ARG A 116 -13.91 -10.85 -6.05
N LEU A 117 -14.14 -10.01 -5.05
CA LEU A 117 -15.36 -10.00 -4.25
C LEU A 117 -16.60 -9.62 -5.08
N SER A 118 -16.45 -8.77 -6.08
CA SER A 118 -17.52 -8.35 -7.00
C SER A 118 -17.82 -9.36 -8.11
N SER A 119 -17.05 -10.46 -8.23
CA SER A 119 -17.26 -11.49 -9.25
C SER A 119 -18.55 -12.27 -8.98
N ASP A 120 -19.44 -12.35 -9.99
CA ASP A 120 -20.68 -13.14 -9.91
C ASP A 120 -20.44 -14.59 -9.52
N LEU A 121 -19.41 -15.20 -10.11
CA LEU A 121 -19.00 -16.57 -9.80
C LEU A 121 -18.68 -16.74 -8.30
N PHE A 122 -17.87 -15.83 -7.76
CA PHE A 122 -17.50 -15.87 -6.35
C PHE A 122 -18.73 -15.68 -5.45
N GLN A 123 -19.57 -14.69 -5.73
CA GLN A 123 -20.78 -14.41 -4.93
C GLN A 123 -21.78 -15.56 -4.96
N GLN A 124 -21.99 -16.21 -6.12
CA GLN A 124 -22.84 -17.40 -6.22
C GLN A 124 -22.32 -18.56 -5.37
N LYS A 125 -21.02 -18.87 -5.48
CA LYS A 125 -20.38 -19.96 -4.71
C LYS A 125 -20.33 -19.64 -3.22
N LEU A 126 -20.09 -18.38 -2.85
CA LEU A 126 -20.09 -17.92 -1.46
C LEU A 126 -21.41 -18.22 -0.75
N ARG A 127 -22.57 -18.10 -1.40
CA ARG A 127 -23.88 -18.39 -0.81
C ARG A 127 -23.95 -19.81 -0.22
N HIS A 128 -23.27 -20.76 -0.85
CA HIS A 128 -23.23 -22.17 -0.44
C HIS A 128 -22.06 -22.50 0.52
N MET A 129 -21.10 -21.60 0.67
CA MET A 129 -19.94 -21.80 1.54
C MET A 129 -20.30 -21.55 3.01
N LYS A 130 -19.84 -22.44 3.89
CA LYS A 130 -19.93 -22.26 5.34
C LYS A 130 -18.78 -21.36 5.79
N VAL A 131 -19.05 -20.08 6.02
CA VAL A 131 -18.07 -19.09 6.47
C VAL A 131 -18.06 -19.04 7.99
N SER A 132 -16.90 -19.11 8.62
CA SER A 132 -16.74 -18.97 10.07
C SER A 132 -16.69 -17.53 10.52
N PHE A 133 -15.92 -16.70 9.84
CA PHE A 133 -15.85 -15.24 9.96
C PHE A 133 -15.10 -14.65 8.77
N ILE A 134 -15.15 -13.34 8.61
CA ILE A 134 -14.41 -12.58 7.59
C ILE A 134 -13.26 -11.86 8.27
N CYS A 135 -12.03 -12.04 7.78
CA CYS A 135 -10.88 -11.24 8.19
C CYS A 135 -10.57 -10.22 7.10
N VAL A 136 -10.50 -8.96 7.46
CA VAL A 136 -10.12 -7.84 6.58
C VAL A 136 -8.73 -7.39 7.02
N ASP A 137 -7.72 -7.83 6.29
CA ASP A 137 -6.35 -7.37 6.51
C ASP A 137 -6.13 -6.03 5.80
N GLU A 138 -5.22 -5.22 6.32
CA GLU A 138 -5.00 -3.83 5.91
C GLU A 138 -6.32 -3.04 5.81
N ALA A 139 -7.13 -3.14 6.86
CA ALA A 139 -8.50 -2.60 6.88
C ALA A 139 -8.57 -1.08 6.64
N HIS A 140 -7.46 -0.34 6.84
CA HIS A 140 -7.38 1.09 6.50
C HIS A 140 -7.65 1.36 5.01
N CYS A 141 -7.48 0.36 4.13
CA CYS A 141 -7.78 0.47 2.70
C CYS A 141 -9.27 0.70 2.39
N ILE A 142 -10.19 0.41 3.32
CA ILE A 142 -11.62 0.69 3.13
C ILE A 142 -11.96 2.16 3.37
N SER A 143 -11.11 2.86 4.10
CA SER A 143 -11.36 4.23 4.52
C SER A 143 -10.85 5.24 3.50
N GLN A 144 -11.71 6.18 3.11
CA GLN A 144 -11.29 7.33 2.30
C GLN A 144 -10.42 8.32 3.10
N TRP A 145 -10.41 8.22 4.43
CA TRP A 145 -9.52 8.96 5.31
C TRP A 145 -8.14 8.29 5.38
N GLY A 146 -8.02 7.02 4.98
CA GLY A 146 -6.77 6.28 4.92
C GLY A 146 -5.86 6.79 3.79
N TYR A 147 -4.56 6.57 3.93
CA TYR A 147 -3.56 6.97 2.93
C TYR A 147 -3.53 6.05 1.69
N ASP A 148 -4.00 4.81 1.79
CA ASP A 148 -4.08 3.80 0.71
C ASP A 148 -5.54 3.34 0.49
N PHE A 149 -6.43 4.28 0.18
CA PHE A 149 -7.83 3.94 -0.10
C PHE A 149 -7.95 3.12 -1.38
N ARG A 150 -8.68 1.98 -1.29
CA ARG A 150 -8.98 1.09 -2.41
C ARG A 150 -10.47 0.86 -2.54
N SER A 151 -11.05 1.34 -3.63
CA SER A 151 -12.50 1.21 -3.88
C SER A 151 -12.99 -0.24 -3.89
N SER A 152 -12.13 -1.21 -4.27
CA SER A 152 -12.44 -2.64 -4.23
C SER A 152 -12.76 -3.16 -2.82
N TYR A 153 -12.26 -2.51 -1.75
CA TYR A 153 -12.61 -2.86 -0.37
C TYR A 153 -14.07 -2.55 -0.03
N LEU A 154 -14.72 -1.64 -0.73
CA LEU A 154 -16.15 -1.36 -0.53
C LEU A 154 -17.03 -2.56 -0.85
N SER A 155 -16.59 -3.46 -1.72
CA SER A 155 -17.29 -4.72 -2.03
C SER A 155 -17.38 -5.67 -0.83
N ILE A 156 -16.62 -5.45 0.24
CA ILE A 156 -16.72 -6.23 1.49
C ILE A 156 -18.12 -6.05 2.12
N CYS A 157 -18.71 -4.87 1.99
CA CYS A 157 -20.06 -4.61 2.49
C CYS A 157 -21.11 -5.50 1.79
N ASP A 158 -20.95 -5.77 0.49
CA ASP A 158 -21.85 -6.64 -0.27
C ASP A 158 -21.69 -8.10 0.16
N ILE A 159 -20.44 -8.55 0.41
CA ILE A 159 -20.16 -9.89 0.94
C ILE A 159 -20.84 -10.08 2.31
N ARG A 160 -20.79 -9.06 3.16
CA ARG A 160 -21.44 -9.09 4.47
C ARG A 160 -22.96 -9.20 4.36
N ARG A 161 -23.59 -8.51 3.39
CA ARG A 161 -25.03 -8.65 3.08
C ARG A 161 -25.38 -10.06 2.59
N LEU A 162 -24.51 -10.71 1.82
CA LEU A 162 -24.71 -12.09 1.36
C LEU A 162 -24.58 -13.12 2.48
N LYS A 163 -23.88 -12.77 3.57
CA LYS A 163 -23.61 -13.62 4.74
C LYS A 163 -23.97 -12.88 6.04
N PRO A 164 -25.26 -12.61 6.27
CA PRO A 164 -25.68 -11.90 7.47
C PRO A 164 -25.35 -12.70 8.74
N GLY A 165 -24.96 -11.99 9.80
CA GLY A 165 -24.60 -12.59 11.09
C GLY A 165 -23.19 -13.21 11.16
N ILE A 166 -22.41 -13.17 10.09
CA ILE A 166 -21.00 -13.57 10.13
C ILE A 166 -20.17 -12.41 10.71
N PRO A 167 -19.39 -12.64 11.78
CA PRO A 167 -18.58 -11.58 12.38
C PRO A 167 -17.39 -11.22 11.49
N VAL A 168 -16.94 -9.98 11.63
CA VAL A 168 -15.82 -9.41 10.88
C VAL A 168 -14.68 -9.06 11.83
N LEU A 169 -13.48 -9.56 11.53
CA LEU A 169 -12.23 -9.13 12.15
C LEU A 169 -11.50 -8.19 11.19
N ALA A 170 -11.42 -6.92 11.53
CA ALA A 170 -10.64 -5.94 10.80
C ALA A 170 -9.28 -5.73 11.47
N LEU A 171 -8.20 -5.75 10.70
CA LEU A 171 -6.83 -5.61 11.22
C LEU A 171 -6.09 -4.52 10.43
N THR A 172 -5.39 -3.66 11.14
CA THR A 172 -4.50 -2.68 10.53
C THR A 172 -3.33 -2.32 11.45
N ALA A 173 -2.22 -1.88 10.85
CA ALA A 173 -1.04 -1.40 11.56
C ALA A 173 -0.99 0.14 11.65
N THR A 174 -1.79 0.84 10.84
CA THR A 174 -1.72 2.30 10.69
C THR A 174 -3.14 2.85 10.54
N ALA A 175 -3.67 3.44 11.60
CA ALA A 175 -4.98 4.09 11.55
C ALA A 175 -5.03 5.23 12.55
N THR A 176 -5.40 6.43 12.07
CA THR A 176 -5.74 7.56 12.94
C THR A 176 -7.13 7.35 13.56
N PRO A 177 -7.51 8.10 14.59
CA PRO A 177 -8.85 7.99 15.20
C PRO A 177 -9.99 8.08 14.18
N GLU A 178 -9.90 8.97 13.20
CA GLU A 178 -10.90 9.14 12.14
C GLU A 178 -11.01 7.91 11.24
N VAL A 179 -9.86 7.30 10.91
CA VAL A 179 -9.81 6.06 10.10
C VAL A 179 -10.43 4.89 10.87
N ILE A 180 -10.22 4.81 12.19
CA ILE A 180 -10.79 3.78 13.05
C ILE A 180 -12.31 3.83 13.05
N ASP A 181 -12.90 5.02 13.15
CA ASP A 181 -14.35 5.20 13.13
C ASP A 181 -14.92 4.87 11.74
N ASP A 182 -14.30 5.35 10.67
CA ASP A 182 -14.73 5.11 9.29
C ASP A 182 -14.67 3.60 8.91
N ILE A 183 -13.63 2.87 9.36
CA ILE A 183 -13.54 1.41 9.15
C ILE A 183 -14.75 0.70 9.76
N GLN A 184 -15.10 1.00 11.00
CA GLN A 184 -16.21 0.35 11.71
C GLN A 184 -17.56 0.70 11.08
N GLU A 185 -17.74 1.96 10.69
CA GLU A 185 -18.95 2.43 10.02
C GLU A 185 -19.14 1.74 8.66
N ARG A 186 -18.10 1.75 7.82
CA ARG A 186 -18.15 1.14 6.49
C ARG A 186 -18.32 -0.37 6.53
N LEU A 187 -17.68 -1.05 7.47
CA LEU A 187 -17.90 -2.47 7.69
C LEU A 187 -19.22 -2.79 8.39
N GLY A 188 -19.98 -1.78 8.83
CA GLY A 188 -21.30 -1.93 9.46
C GLY A 188 -21.21 -2.66 10.80
N PHE A 189 -20.24 -2.35 11.65
CA PHE A 189 -20.12 -2.91 12.97
C PHE A 189 -21.29 -2.48 13.84
N SER A 190 -21.98 -3.43 14.45
CA SER A 190 -23.10 -3.16 15.36
C SER A 190 -22.61 -2.64 16.72
N GLU A 191 -21.46 -3.13 17.17
CA GLU A 191 -20.78 -2.71 18.39
C GLU A 191 -19.35 -2.28 18.05
N LYS A 192 -18.91 -1.16 18.58
CA LYS A 192 -17.56 -0.66 18.38
C LYS A 192 -16.58 -1.34 19.36
N ARG A 193 -16.08 -2.52 19.00
CA ARG A 193 -15.03 -3.23 19.75
C ARG A 193 -13.67 -3.00 19.10
N VAL A 194 -12.88 -2.19 19.76
CA VAL A 194 -11.54 -1.81 19.29
C VAL A 194 -10.49 -2.25 20.33
N PHE A 195 -9.58 -3.09 19.89
CA PHE A 195 -8.41 -3.49 20.68
C PHE A 195 -7.19 -2.79 20.13
N ARG A 196 -6.45 -2.10 21.00
CA ARG A 196 -5.28 -1.30 20.64
C ARG A 196 -4.05 -1.81 21.34
N MET A 197 -3.01 -2.11 20.57
CA MET A 197 -1.66 -2.26 21.06
C MET A 197 -0.91 -0.96 20.78
N SER A 198 -0.07 -0.51 21.71
CA SER A 198 0.78 0.64 21.42
C SER A 198 1.62 0.40 20.17
N PHE A 199 1.74 1.42 19.35
CA PHE A 199 2.61 1.43 18.17
C PHE A 199 4.08 1.70 18.54
N GLU A 200 4.40 1.91 19.80
CA GLU A 200 5.76 2.14 20.29
C GLU A 200 6.69 0.97 19.93
N ARG A 201 7.81 1.31 19.36
CA ARG A 201 8.89 0.38 19.00
C ARG A 201 10.18 0.80 19.69
N LYS A 202 10.38 0.33 20.95
CA LYS A 202 11.55 0.68 21.78
C LYS A 202 12.90 0.35 21.15
N ASN A 203 12.92 -0.62 20.23
CA ASN A 203 14.12 -1.04 19.50
C ASN A 203 14.34 -0.30 18.17
N LEU A 204 13.38 0.53 17.72
CA LEU A 204 13.46 1.26 16.46
C LEU A 204 13.70 2.75 16.73
N ILE A 205 14.85 3.22 16.29
CA ILE A 205 15.29 4.61 16.49
C ILE A 205 14.97 5.41 15.23
N TYR A 206 14.12 6.41 15.38
CA TYR A 206 13.78 7.35 14.32
C TYR A 206 14.77 8.50 14.31
N VAL A 207 15.28 8.86 13.15
CA VAL A 207 16.27 9.93 12.97
C VAL A 207 15.91 10.74 11.72
N VAL A 208 15.91 12.05 11.84
CA VAL A 208 15.85 12.97 10.70
C VAL A 208 17.22 13.60 10.49
N ARG A 209 17.78 13.48 9.31
CA ARG A 209 19.06 14.08 8.93
C ARG A 209 18.85 15.16 7.87
N GLN A 210 19.15 16.40 8.26
CA GLN A 210 19.24 17.50 7.30
C GLN A 210 20.49 17.29 6.45
N ALA A 211 20.34 17.09 5.14
CA ALA A 211 21.43 16.74 4.25
C ALA A 211 21.38 17.56 2.95
N GLU A 212 22.36 18.42 2.75
CA GLU A 212 22.54 19.14 1.47
C GLU A 212 22.86 18.14 0.33
N ASN A 213 23.75 17.17 0.61
CA ASN A 213 24.09 16.08 -0.29
C ASN A 213 23.60 14.75 0.29
N LYS A 214 22.37 14.36 -0.05
CA LYS A 214 21.75 13.12 0.41
C LYS A 214 22.47 11.86 -0.03
N GLU A 215 23.16 11.86 -1.17
CA GLU A 215 23.90 10.70 -1.68
C GLU A 215 25.13 10.43 -0.83
N ALA A 216 25.89 11.47 -0.50
CA ALA A 216 27.06 11.36 0.37
C ALA A 216 26.64 10.89 1.79
N GLU A 217 25.56 11.49 2.33
CA GLU A 217 25.06 11.10 3.65
C GLU A 217 24.53 9.66 3.66
N LEU A 218 23.84 9.22 2.60
CA LEU A 218 23.38 7.84 2.45
C LEU A 218 24.56 6.85 2.47
N VAL A 219 25.62 7.13 1.72
CA VAL A 219 26.83 6.29 1.73
C VAL A 219 27.45 6.24 3.11
N HIS A 220 27.59 7.39 3.78
CA HIS A 220 28.12 7.49 5.14
C HIS A 220 27.31 6.64 6.13
N ILE A 221 26.00 6.76 6.14
CA ILE A 221 25.12 5.98 7.02
C ILE A 221 25.26 4.48 6.74
N LEU A 222 25.23 4.06 5.47
CA LEU A 222 25.32 2.66 5.09
C LEU A 222 26.69 2.03 5.35
N GLN A 223 27.75 2.83 5.40
CA GLN A 223 29.07 2.36 5.81
C GLN A 223 29.19 2.13 7.31
N ASN A 224 28.51 2.95 8.12
CA ASN A 224 28.58 2.90 9.58
C ASN A 224 27.58 1.91 10.19
N VAL A 225 26.34 1.86 9.69
CA VAL A 225 25.32 0.91 10.17
C VAL A 225 25.42 -0.38 9.38
N LYS A 226 25.85 -1.46 10.01
CA LYS A 226 25.97 -2.79 9.38
C LYS A 226 24.66 -3.54 9.39
N GLY A 227 24.56 -4.61 8.58
CA GLY A 227 23.38 -5.44 8.43
C GLY A 227 22.52 -5.06 7.22
N THR A 228 21.41 -5.76 7.05
CA THR A 228 20.51 -5.61 5.90
C THR A 228 19.80 -4.25 5.95
N ALA A 229 19.67 -3.61 4.79
CA ALA A 229 19.08 -2.29 4.67
C ALA A 229 18.08 -2.18 3.52
N ILE A 230 17.09 -1.28 3.71
CA ILE A 230 16.15 -0.84 2.67
C ILE A 230 16.35 0.66 2.46
N VAL A 231 16.41 1.10 1.21
CA VAL A 231 16.45 2.53 0.85
C VAL A 231 15.22 2.86 0.01
N TYR A 232 14.37 3.75 0.48
CA TYR A 232 13.18 4.17 -0.23
C TYR A 232 13.39 5.43 -1.06
N THR A 233 12.88 5.41 -2.28
CA THR A 233 12.86 6.55 -3.22
C THR A 233 11.56 6.52 -4.03
N HIS A 234 11.15 7.67 -4.57
CA HIS A 234 9.89 7.77 -5.30
C HIS A 234 9.95 7.30 -6.75
N SER A 235 11.11 7.41 -7.39
CA SER A 235 11.24 7.21 -8.84
C SER A 235 11.82 5.83 -9.16
N ARG A 236 11.21 5.12 -10.13
CA ARG A 236 11.74 3.86 -10.67
C ARG A 236 13.18 4.01 -11.19
N GLN A 237 13.43 5.11 -11.90
CA GLN A 237 14.77 5.41 -12.42
C GLN A 237 15.76 5.67 -11.28
N ARG A 238 15.35 6.44 -10.26
CA ARG A 238 16.17 6.77 -9.11
C ARG A 238 16.58 5.54 -8.29
N THR A 239 15.72 4.51 -8.21
CA THR A 239 16.08 3.24 -7.55
C THR A 239 17.31 2.60 -8.19
N LYS A 240 17.38 2.60 -9.52
CA LYS A 240 18.51 2.05 -10.27
C LYS A 240 19.76 2.91 -10.10
N GLU A 241 19.66 4.22 -10.30
CA GLU A 241 20.77 5.16 -10.17
C GLU A 241 21.45 5.08 -8.79
N ILE A 242 20.65 5.09 -7.70
CA ILE A 242 21.18 4.97 -6.34
C ILE A 242 21.80 3.60 -6.10
N SER A 243 21.20 2.50 -6.57
CA SER A 243 21.79 1.18 -6.40
C SER A 243 23.13 1.03 -7.12
N GLU A 244 23.25 1.58 -8.31
CA GLU A 244 24.51 1.61 -9.08
C GLU A 244 25.56 2.51 -8.41
N MET A 245 25.16 3.65 -7.87
CA MET A 245 26.01 4.54 -7.09
C MET A 245 26.56 3.83 -5.84
N LEU A 246 25.69 3.17 -5.06
CA LEU A 246 26.10 2.40 -3.88
C LEU A 246 27.08 1.27 -4.24
N SER A 247 26.83 0.57 -5.35
CA SER A 247 27.73 -0.49 -5.85
C SER A 247 29.11 0.04 -6.21
N ARG A 248 29.19 1.24 -6.81
CA ARG A 248 30.48 1.92 -7.08
C ARG A 248 31.25 2.27 -5.80
N HIS A 249 30.57 2.47 -4.68
CA HIS A 249 31.18 2.68 -3.36
C HIS A 249 31.47 1.36 -2.60
N GLY A 250 31.40 0.20 -3.29
CA GLY A 250 31.71 -1.10 -2.70
C GLY A 250 30.61 -1.66 -1.79
N LEU A 251 29.40 -1.10 -1.85
CA LEU A 251 28.25 -1.57 -1.09
C LEU A 251 27.40 -2.51 -1.96
N SER A 252 27.13 -3.73 -1.47
CA SER A 252 26.29 -4.70 -2.18
C SER A 252 24.84 -4.20 -2.22
N ALA A 253 24.38 -3.71 -3.38
CA ALA A 253 23.08 -3.12 -3.57
C ALA A 253 22.36 -3.65 -4.80
N THR A 254 21.04 -3.74 -4.73
CA THR A 254 20.12 -4.01 -5.85
C THR A 254 18.95 -3.04 -5.82
N TYR A 255 18.14 -3.03 -6.88
CA TYR A 255 16.96 -2.16 -6.95
C TYR A 255 15.68 -2.95 -7.17
N PHE A 256 14.53 -2.37 -6.75
CA PHE A 256 13.21 -2.98 -6.85
C PHE A 256 12.13 -1.93 -7.11
N HIS A 257 11.28 -2.17 -8.11
CA HIS A 257 10.11 -1.33 -8.41
C HIS A 257 9.03 -2.11 -9.17
N ALA A 258 7.81 -1.60 -9.22
CA ALA A 258 6.67 -2.26 -9.84
C ALA A 258 6.89 -2.60 -11.34
N GLY A 259 7.69 -1.81 -12.05
CA GLY A 259 7.95 -1.99 -13.49
C GLY A 259 8.92 -3.12 -13.85
N LEU A 260 9.52 -3.83 -12.88
CA LEU A 260 10.31 -5.04 -13.15
C LEU A 260 9.39 -6.20 -13.51
N ASP A 261 9.88 -7.14 -14.32
CA ASP A 261 9.17 -8.39 -14.56
C ASP A 261 9.12 -9.28 -13.28
N HIS A 262 8.24 -10.27 -13.29
CA HIS A 262 8.03 -11.10 -12.10
C HIS A 262 9.27 -11.91 -11.72
N VAL A 263 10.03 -12.41 -12.69
CA VAL A 263 11.22 -13.24 -12.46
C VAL A 263 12.33 -12.38 -11.84
N GLU A 264 12.54 -11.18 -12.38
CA GLU A 264 13.51 -10.24 -11.81
C GLU A 264 13.14 -9.82 -10.38
N LYS A 265 11.85 -9.54 -10.12
CA LYS A 265 11.37 -9.23 -8.77
C LYS A 265 11.70 -10.34 -7.79
N ASP A 266 11.36 -11.58 -8.14
CA ASP A 266 11.59 -12.75 -7.29
C ASP A 266 13.09 -12.96 -7.00
N ILE A 267 13.94 -12.89 -8.03
CA ILE A 267 15.39 -13.07 -7.88
C ILE A 267 15.99 -11.98 -6.98
N ARG A 268 15.65 -10.71 -7.20
CA ARG A 268 16.19 -9.59 -6.42
C ARG A 268 15.74 -9.64 -4.97
N GLN A 269 14.46 -9.93 -4.74
CA GLN A 269 13.89 -10.10 -3.41
C GLN A 269 14.53 -11.27 -2.68
N GLN A 270 14.68 -12.43 -3.34
CA GLN A 270 15.29 -13.62 -2.75
C GLN A 270 16.76 -13.40 -2.40
N ASN A 271 17.54 -12.75 -3.28
CA ASN A 271 18.93 -12.42 -2.99
C ASN A 271 19.07 -11.51 -1.78
N TRP A 272 18.16 -10.55 -1.61
CA TRP A 272 18.13 -9.69 -0.44
C TRP A 272 17.64 -10.42 0.82
N GLN A 273 16.62 -11.27 0.71
CA GLN A 273 16.13 -12.07 1.84
C GLN A 273 17.18 -13.05 2.37
N THR A 274 18.03 -13.61 1.49
CA THR A 274 19.09 -14.56 1.84
C THR A 274 20.46 -13.91 2.09
N ASP A 275 20.51 -12.59 2.26
CA ASP A 275 21.71 -11.80 2.53
C ASP A 275 22.81 -11.87 1.44
N LYS A 276 22.51 -12.43 0.25
CA LYS A 276 23.40 -12.35 -0.91
C LYS A 276 23.58 -10.91 -1.39
N THR A 277 22.54 -10.08 -1.21
CA THR A 277 22.57 -8.65 -1.43
C THR A 277 22.16 -7.96 -0.15
N ARG A 278 23.01 -7.06 0.36
CA ARG A 278 22.80 -6.38 1.63
C ARG A 278 21.74 -5.28 1.57
N ILE A 279 21.74 -4.50 0.49
CA ILE A 279 20.93 -3.29 0.37
C ILE A 279 19.94 -3.44 -0.78
N ILE A 280 18.68 -3.12 -0.54
CA ILE A 280 17.68 -2.99 -1.60
C ILE A 280 17.20 -1.55 -1.69
N VAL A 281 17.35 -0.94 -2.87
CA VAL A 281 16.84 0.40 -3.16
C VAL A 281 15.51 0.25 -3.87
N ALA A 282 14.44 0.79 -3.30
CA ALA A 282 13.10 0.47 -3.77
C ALA A 282 12.16 1.67 -3.78
N THR A 283 11.10 1.56 -4.59
CA THR A 283 9.90 2.38 -4.42
C THR A 283 8.98 1.74 -3.36
N ASN A 284 7.89 2.41 -2.99
CA ASN A 284 6.84 1.87 -2.11
C ASN A 284 6.27 0.52 -2.57
N ALA A 285 6.49 0.12 -3.84
CA ALA A 285 6.14 -1.22 -4.34
C ALA A 285 6.89 -2.35 -3.62
N PHE A 286 8.07 -2.07 -3.02
CA PHE A 286 8.79 -2.99 -2.16
C PHE A 286 8.39 -2.71 -0.72
N GLY A 287 7.35 -3.37 -0.29
CA GLY A 287 6.88 -3.00 1.02
C GLY A 287 5.93 -4.00 1.62
N MET A 288 4.67 -3.88 1.33
CA MET A 288 3.64 -4.73 1.92
C MET A 288 3.96 -6.22 1.65
N GLY A 289 3.93 -7.04 2.69
CA GLY A 289 4.20 -8.48 2.58
C GLY A 289 5.66 -8.92 2.77
N ILE A 290 6.60 -8.00 2.98
CA ILE A 290 8.00 -8.37 3.28
C ILE A 290 8.11 -8.67 4.77
N ASP A 291 8.53 -9.91 5.08
CA ASP A 291 8.71 -10.39 6.44
C ASP A 291 10.16 -10.86 6.70
N LYS A 292 11.13 -9.94 6.54
CA LYS A 292 12.53 -10.17 6.95
C LYS A 292 12.72 -9.56 8.34
N PRO A 293 13.03 -10.37 9.36
CA PRO A 293 13.06 -9.90 10.75
C PRO A 293 14.26 -9.00 11.08
N ASP A 294 15.38 -9.21 10.43
CA ASP A 294 16.71 -8.69 10.77
C ASP A 294 17.13 -7.48 9.94
N VAL A 295 16.21 -6.71 9.43
CA VAL A 295 16.51 -5.42 8.76
C VAL A 295 17.00 -4.42 9.80
N ARG A 296 18.26 -3.98 9.67
CA ARG A 296 18.87 -3.06 10.64
C ARG A 296 18.64 -1.59 10.34
N LEU A 297 18.37 -1.28 9.08
CA LEU A 297 18.28 0.11 8.65
C LEU A 297 17.24 0.28 7.54
N VAL A 298 16.36 1.25 7.72
CA VAL A 298 15.49 1.78 6.68
C VAL A 298 15.86 3.23 6.46
N VAL A 299 16.19 3.61 5.23
CA VAL A 299 16.51 5.01 4.88
C VAL A 299 15.48 5.51 3.86
N HIS A 300 14.85 6.62 4.17
CA HIS A 300 14.05 7.37 3.21
C HIS A 300 14.94 8.42 2.56
N HIS A 301 15.38 8.15 1.33
CA HIS A 301 16.14 9.10 0.53
C HIS A 301 15.26 10.25 0.04
N ASP A 302 14.04 9.93 -0.38
CA ASP A 302 13.01 10.90 -0.71
C ASP A 302 11.97 10.91 0.42
N CYS A 303 11.50 12.12 0.78
CA CYS A 303 10.52 12.29 1.85
C CYS A 303 9.15 11.70 1.45
N PRO A 304 8.57 10.77 2.22
CA PRO A 304 7.24 10.22 1.94
C PRO A 304 6.14 11.28 1.92
N ASP A 305 5.00 10.96 1.30
CA ASP A 305 3.85 11.87 1.18
C ASP A 305 3.01 11.97 2.46
N SER A 306 3.24 11.07 3.42
CA SER A 306 2.49 11.02 4.67
C SER A 306 3.25 10.32 5.78
N ILE A 307 2.86 10.63 7.02
CA ILE A 307 3.39 9.97 8.22
C ILE A 307 3.03 8.48 8.23
N GLU A 308 1.84 8.10 7.73
CA GLU A 308 1.41 6.71 7.68
C GLU A 308 2.31 5.87 6.77
N ALA A 309 2.61 6.37 5.57
CA ALA A 309 3.54 5.71 4.65
C ALA A 309 4.95 5.60 5.27
N TYR A 310 5.45 6.71 5.83
CA TYR A 310 6.73 6.72 6.56
C TYR A 310 6.76 5.67 7.67
N PHE A 311 5.75 5.65 8.54
CA PHE A 311 5.68 4.74 9.69
C PHE A 311 5.59 3.27 9.26
N GLN A 312 4.81 2.97 8.23
CA GLN A 312 4.69 1.61 7.69
C GLN A 312 6.00 1.11 7.07
N GLU A 313 6.69 1.98 6.33
CA GLU A 313 7.97 1.66 5.68
C GLU A 313 9.10 1.54 6.72
N ALA A 314 9.20 2.49 7.64
CA ALA A 314 10.15 2.47 8.76
C ALA A 314 9.96 1.25 9.66
N GLY A 315 8.71 0.84 9.91
CA GLY A 315 8.35 -0.31 10.74
C GLY A 315 8.84 -1.67 10.22
N ARG A 316 9.47 -1.73 9.04
CA ARG A 316 10.12 -2.93 8.51
C ARG A 316 11.42 -3.24 9.21
N ALA A 317 12.07 -2.24 9.82
CA ALA A 317 13.29 -2.45 10.57
C ALA A 317 13.04 -3.09 11.94
N GLY A 318 13.95 -3.94 12.38
CA GLY A 318 14.01 -4.49 13.73
C GLY A 318 12.81 -5.31 14.18
N ARG A 319 12.24 -6.13 13.32
CA ARG A 319 11.11 -7.02 13.70
C ARG A 319 11.54 -8.15 14.65
N ASP A 320 12.82 -8.44 14.70
CA ASP A 320 13.44 -9.37 15.66
C ASP A 320 13.63 -8.79 17.07
N GLY A 321 13.25 -7.52 17.29
CA GLY A 321 13.40 -6.83 18.56
C GLY A 321 14.79 -6.24 18.79
N LEU A 322 15.74 -6.42 17.88
CA LEU A 322 17.08 -5.85 18.01
C LEU A 322 17.11 -4.40 17.53
N ARG A 323 18.06 -3.64 18.10
CA ARG A 323 18.26 -2.21 17.79
C ARG A 323 18.38 -1.99 16.28
N SER A 324 17.57 -1.07 15.76
CA SER A 324 17.48 -0.75 14.34
C SER A 324 17.14 0.73 14.15
N TYR A 325 17.35 1.22 12.94
CA TYR A 325 17.25 2.65 12.64
C TYR A 325 16.31 2.90 11.47
N ALA A 326 15.51 3.95 11.60
CA ALA A 326 14.73 4.54 10.51
C ALA A 326 15.23 5.97 10.29
N VAL A 327 15.89 6.21 9.18
CA VAL A 327 16.52 7.49 8.87
C VAL A 327 15.78 8.17 7.73
N LEU A 328 15.32 9.39 7.95
CA LEU A 328 14.78 10.27 6.93
C LEU A 328 15.84 11.29 6.51
N LEU A 329 16.26 11.27 5.25
CA LEU A 329 17.11 12.29 4.66
C LEU A 329 16.24 13.42 4.13
N TYR A 330 16.41 14.61 4.67
CA TYR A 330 15.60 15.76 4.31
C TYR A 330 16.45 16.95 3.88
N ASN A 331 15.98 17.70 2.90
CA ASN A 331 16.49 19.02 2.58
C ASN A 331 15.35 19.95 2.12
N PRO A 332 15.57 21.29 2.06
CA PRO A 332 14.52 22.24 1.68
C PRO A 332 13.86 21.97 0.32
N SER A 333 14.57 21.33 -0.63
CA SER A 333 13.98 20.98 -1.94
C SER A 333 12.89 19.90 -1.85
N ASP A 334 12.90 19.10 -0.78
CA ASP A 334 11.85 18.07 -0.57
C ASP A 334 10.51 18.72 -0.27
N ARG A 335 10.50 19.81 0.50
CA ARG A 335 9.28 20.60 0.72
C ARG A 335 8.68 21.05 -0.60
N THR A 336 9.49 21.67 -1.47
CA THR A 336 9.03 22.11 -2.78
C THR A 336 8.48 20.96 -3.64
N LYS A 337 9.14 19.80 -3.62
CA LYS A 337 8.68 18.60 -4.33
C LYS A 337 7.35 18.08 -3.78
N LEU A 338 7.19 18.04 -2.46
CA LEU A 338 5.95 17.60 -1.81
C LEU A 338 4.79 18.57 -2.12
N GLU A 339 5.04 19.89 -2.07
CA GLU A 339 4.05 20.91 -2.45
C GLU A 339 3.66 20.81 -3.94
N GLN A 340 4.61 20.57 -4.85
CA GLN A 340 4.34 20.30 -6.27
C GLN A 340 3.49 19.05 -6.50
N ARG A 341 3.57 18.04 -5.63
CA ARG A 341 2.69 16.87 -5.71
C ARG A 341 1.23 17.20 -5.49
N ILE A 342 0.94 18.20 -4.64
CA ILE A 342 -0.43 18.64 -4.41
C ILE A 342 -1.05 19.12 -5.73
N THR A 343 -0.35 19.96 -6.48
CA THR A 343 -0.84 20.48 -7.77
C THR A 343 -0.89 19.42 -8.86
N THR A 344 0.02 18.46 -8.83
CA THR A 344 0.04 17.34 -9.79
C THR A 344 -1.10 16.35 -9.51
N GLN A 345 -1.34 16.02 -8.23
CA GLN A 345 -2.36 15.06 -7.82
C GLN A 345 -3.78 15.67 -7.87
N PHE A 346 -3.89 16.96 -7.65
CA PHE A 346 -5.13 17.74 -7.71
C PHE A 346 -4.95 18.95 -8.63
N PRO A 347 -4.88 18.72 -9.97
CA PRO A 347 -4.85 19.82 -10.92
C PRO A 347 -6.12 20.65 -10.81
N GLU A 348 -6.05 21.94 -11.18
CA GLU A 348 -7.19 22.84 -11.11
C GLU A 348 -8.39 22.30 -11.89
N LYS A 349 -9.60 22.57 -11.39
CA LYS A 349 -10.85 22.03 -11.99
C LYS A 349 -10.99 22.36 -13.48
N ASP A 350 -10.51 23.51 -13.90
CA ASP A 350 -10.55 23.92 -15.31
C ASP A 350 -9.64 23.01 -16.16
N TYR A 351 -8.47 22.62 -15.64
CA TYR A 351 -7.63 21.64 -16.32
C TYR A 351 -8.31 20.25 -16.39
N VAL A 352 -9.01 19.82 -15.34
CA VAL A 352 -9.78 18.57 -15.36
C VAL A 352 -10.87 18.61 -16.43
N ARG A 353 -11.56 19.76 -16.59
CA ARG A 353 -12.55 19.99 -17.65
C ARG A 353 -11.92 19.98 -19.03
N GLU A 354 -10.74 20.59 -19.18
CA GLU A 354 -9.96 20.56 -20.42
C GLU A 354 -9.58 19.13 -20.82
N VAL A 355 -9.07 18.33 -19.88
CA VAL A 355 -8.75 16.90 -20.12
C VAL A 355 -10.00 16.12 -20.53
N TYR A 356 -11.16 16.35 -19.89
CA TYR A 356 -12.42 15.73 -20.28
C TYR A 356 -12.85 16.08 -21.71
N ASN A 357 -12.71 17.33 -22.12
CA ASN A 357 -12.98 17.78 -23.48
C ASN A 357 -12.02 17.14 -24.49
N HIS A 358 -10.72 17.16 -24.20
CA HIS A 358 -9.72 16.54 -25.06
C HIS A 358 -9.92 15.05 -25.19
N LEU A 359 -10.35 14.36 -24.11
CA LEU A 359 -10.71 12.94 -24.15
C LEU A 359 -11.86 12.68 -25.12
N ALA A 360 -12.88 13.53 -25.10
CA ALA A 360 -14.01 13.41 -26.01
C ALA A 360 -13.63 13.69 -27.47
N TYR A 361 -12.76 14.66 -27.72
CA TYR A 361 -12.23 14.90 -29.08
C TYR A 361 -11.34 13.76 -29.56
N PHE A 362 -10.51 13.20 -28.68
CA PHE A 362 -9.62 12.09 -29.01
C PHE A 362 -10.37 10.83 -29.47
N TYR A 363 -11.57 10.59 -28.93
CA TYR A 363 -12.43 9.47 -29.29
C TYR A 363 -13.62 9.85 -30.17
N GLU A 364 -13.66 11.09 -30.66
CA GLU A 364 -14.72 11.60 -31.54
C GLU A 364 -16.12 11.40 -30.94
N ILE A 365 -16.29 11.70 -29.65
CA ILE A 365 -17.56 11.57 -28.94
C ILE A 365 -18.29 12.91 -28.94
N GLY A 366 -19.48 12.95 -29.56
CA GLY A 366 -20.36 14.12 -29.54
C GLY A 366 -21.08 14.31 -28.20
N VAL A 367 -21.49 15.54 -27.88
CA VAL A 367 -22.32 15.87 -26.71
C VAL A 367 -23.61 15.04 -26.76
N GLY A 368 -24.05 14.48 -25.65
CA GLY A 368 -25.23 13.63 -25.53
C GLY A 368 -25.00 12.17 -25.97
N SER A 369 -23.76 11.81 -26.38
CA SER A 369 -23.40 10.43 -26.80
C SER A 369 -22.35 9.79 -25.90
N GLY A 370 -21.85 8.61 -26.23
CA GLY A 370 -20.72 7.94 -25.58
C GLY A 370 -21.06 7.02 -24.41
N TYR A 371 -22.30 7.03 -23.89
CA TYR A 371 -22.67 6.15 -22.78
C TYR A 371 -22.29 4.69 -23.01
N ASN A 372 -21.63 4.08 -22.01
CA ASN A 372 -21.20 2.68 -22.01
C ASN A 372 -20.14 2.31 -23.08
N ARG A 373 -19.57 3.29 -23.80
CA ARG A 373 -18.48 3.05 -24.76
C ARG A 373 -17.14 2.97 -24.02
N THR A 374 -16.37 1.93 -24.34
CA THR A 374 -15.06 1.66 -23.76
C THR A 374 -13.97 1.86 -24.80
N PHE A 375 -12.88 2.50 -24.41
CA PHE A 375 -11.74 2.81 -25.27
C PHE A 375 -10.43 2.48 -24.56
N GLU A 376 -9.46 1.93 -25.31
CA GLU A 376 -8.07 1.88 -24.85
C GLU A 376 -7.53 3.31 -24.71
N PHE A 377 -6.79 3.59 -23.65
CA PHE A 377 -6.26 4.92 -23.41
C PHE A 377 -4.73 4.95 -23.56
N PRO A 378 -4.19 5.25 -24.77
CA PRO A 378 -2.76 5.43 -24.99
C PRO A 378 -2.30 6.80 -24.46
N ILE A 379 -2.00 6.88 -23.18
CA ILE A 379 -1.68 8.13 -22.48
C ILE A 379 -0.56 8.95 -23.14
N GLU A 380 0.49 8.28 -23.63
CA GLU A 380 1.60 8.98 -24.30
C GLU A 380 1.16 9.67 -25.59
N GLN A 381 0.31 9.00 -26.40
CA GLN A 381 -0.24 9.56 -27.62
C GLN A 381 -1.17 10.73 -27.30
N PHE A 382 -2.07 10.57 -26.32
CA PHE A 382 -2.97 11.62 -25.86
C PHE A 382 -2.18 12.85 -25.40
N CYS A 383 -1.19 12.66 -24.54
CA CYS A 383 -0.36 13.75 -24.02
C CYS A 383 0.41 14.48 -25.15
N ARG A 384 0.94 13.76 -26.14
CA ARG A 384 1.59 14.38 -27.30
C ARG A 384 0.62 15.21 -28.13
N THR A 385 -0.59 14.68 -28.38
CA THR A 385 -1.60 15.33 -29.22
C THR A 385 -2.06 16.65 -28.61
N TYR A 386 -2.30 16.68 -27.30
CA TYR A 386 -2.85 17.85 -26.61
C TYR A 386 -1.84 18.62 -25.77
N LYS A 387 -0.56 18.27 -25.83
CA LYS A 387 0.54 18.90 -25.10
C LYS A 387 0.36 18.87 -23.56
N HIS A 388 -0.15 17.76 -23.05
CA HIS A 388 -0.29 17.51 -21.63
C HIS A 388 0.89 16.73 -21.06
N PHE A 389 1.00 16.75 -19.73
CA PHE A 389 1.89 15.86 -18.97
C PHE A 389 1.13 14.64 -18.44
N PRO A 390 1.72 13.42 -18.44
CA PRO A 390 1.02 12.20 -18.06
C PRO A 390 0.41 12.24 -16.66
N LEU A 391 1.16 12.64 -15.63
CA LEU A 391 0.70 12.62 -14.24
C LEU A 391 -0.54 13.50 -13.98
N PRO A 392 -0.61 14.77 -14.40
CA PRO A 392 -1.84 15.57 -14.26
C PRO A 392 -3.03 15.00 -15.04
N VAL A 393 -2.78 14.37 -16.20
CA VAL A 393 -3.85 13.69 -16.96
C VAL A 393 -4.39 12.50 -16.18
N GLU A 394 -3.54 11.61 -15.68
CA GLU A 394 -3.97 10.48 -14.85
C GLU A 394 -4.75 10.93 -13.62
N SER A 395 -4.28 11.98 -12.95
CA SER A 395 -4.97 12.57 -11.81
C SER A 395 -6.36 13.10 -12.19
N SER A 396 -6.46 13.78 -13.35
CA SER A 396 -7.74 14.26 -13.89
C SER A 396 -8.70 13.10 -14.20
N LEU A 397 -8.21 12.01 -14.80
CA LEU A 397 -9.02 10.83 -15.08
C LEU A 397 -9.52 10.16 -13.77
N LYS A 398 -8.69 10.11 -12.73
CA LYS A 398 -9.09 9.62 -11.41
C LYS A 398 -10.16 10.49 -10.76
N ILE A 399 -10.07 11.81 -10.90
CA ILE A 399 -11.08 12.75 -10.43
C ILE A 399 -12.40 12.55 -11.20
N LEU A 400 -12.35 12.47 -12.53
CA LEU A 400 -13.51 12.20 -13.38
C LEU A 400 -14.16 10.84 -13.10
N HIS A 401 -13.35 9.82 -12.79
CA HIS A 401 -13.84 8.51 -12.36
C HIS A 401 -14.62 8.61 -11.04
N ARG A 402 -14.08 9.30 -10.05
CA ARG A 402 -14.74 9.51 -8.75
C ARG A 402 -16.01 10.37 -8.88
N ALA A 403 -16.00 11.32 -9.79
CA ALA A 403 -17.17 12.13 -10.11
C ALA A 403 -18.26 11.38 -10.93
N GLY A 404 -17.97 10.13 -11.36
CA GLY A 404 -18.94 9.27 -12.04
C GLY A 404 -19.10 9.54 -13.55
N TYR A 405 -18.24 10.35 -14.17
CA TYR A 405 -18.30 10.63 -15.60
C TYR A 405 -17.70 9.50 -16.45
N ILE A 406 -16.60 8.93 -15.96
CA ILE A 406 -15.89 7.84 -16.63
C ILE A 406 -15.55 6.74 -15.62
N GLU A 407 -15.34 5.54 -16.12
CA GLU A 407 -14.57 4.50 -15.44
C GLU A 407 -13.16 4.53 -16.04
N TYR A 408 -12.15 4.75 -15.19
CA TYR A 408 -10.75 4.71 -15.58
C TYR A 408 -10.06 3.58 -14.84
N ARG A 409 -9.38 2.68 -15.56
CA ARG A 409 -8.54 1.63 -15.00
C ARG A 409 -7.14 1.72 -15.60
N GLU A 410 -6.15 1.78 -14.73
CA GLU A 410 -4.74 1.99 -15.11
C GLU A 410 -4.13 0.76 -15.81
N GLU A 411 -4.46 -0.43 -15.38
CA GLU A 411 -4.04 -1.68 -15.99
C GLU A 411 -5.06 -2.77 -15.66
N GLU A 412 -5.63 -3.43 -16.65
CA GLU A 412 -6.14 -4.78 -16.49
C GLU A 412 -5.12 -5.73 -17.11
N ASP A 413 -4.64 -6.68 -16.30
CA ASP A 413 -3.92 -7.84 -16.82
C ASP A 413 -4.94 -8.77 -17.47
N THR A 414 -5.51 -8.31 -18.60
CA THR A 414 -6.43 -9.12 -19.39
C THR A 414 -5.59 -10.12 -20.14
N GLN A 415 -5.74 -11.41 -19.78
CA GLN A 415 -5.16 -12.48 -20.59
C GLN A 415 -5.61 -12.32 -22.06
N ALA A 416 -4.71 -12.65 -22.97
CA ALA A 416 -5.05 -12.72 -24.38
C ALA A 416 -6.27 -13.62 -24.58
N ARG A 417 -7.16 -13.26 -25.51
CA ARG A 417 -8.37 -14.03 -25.75
C ARG A 417 -8.65 -14.16 -27.25
N VAL A 418 -9.23 -15.30 -27.60
CA VAL A 418 -9.50 -15.68 -28.99
C VAL A 418 -10.92 -16.20 -29.11
N MET A 419 -11.57 -15.90 -30.23
CA MET A 419 -12.83 -16.46 -30.65
C MET A 419 -12.75 -16.75 -32.17
N PHE A 420 -13.17 -17.91 -32.62
CA PHE A 420 -13.28 -18.19 -34.07
C PHE A 420 -14.47 -17.46 -34.65
N ILE A 421 -14.25 -16.82 -35.82
CA ILE A 421 -15.28 -16.15 -36.60
C ILE A 421 -15.88 -17.17 -37.58
N LEU A 422 -15.02 -18.02 -38.14
CA LEU A 422 -15.43 -19.08 -39.06
C LEU A 422 -16.05 -20.24 -38.30
N GLU A 423 -17.06 -20.88 -38.90
CA GLU A 423 -17.63 -22.13 -38.41
C GLU A 423 -16.63 -23.28 -38.51
N ARG A 424 -16.87 -24.35 -37.76
CA ARG A 424 -15.97 -25.50 -37.67
C ARG A 424 -15.71 -26.14 -39.04
N ASP A 425 -16.74 -26.26 -39.90
CA ASP A 425 -16.64 -26.85 -41.23
C ASP A 425 -15.90 -25.96 -42.22
N GLU A 426 -15.92 -24.66 -42.03
CA GLU A 426 -15.19 -23.68 -42.83
C GLU A 426 -13.70 -23.73 -42.57
N LEU A 427 -13.30 -23.95 -41.30
CA LEU A 427 -11.88 -24.10 -40.92
C LEU A 427 -11.21 -25.28 -41.64
N TYR A 428 -11.91 -26.39 -41.85
CA TYR A 428 -11.37 -27.56 -42.56
C TYR A 428 -11.20 -27.31 -44.07
N ARG A 429 -11.85 -26.31 -44.63
CA ARG A 429 -11.78 -25.95 -46.08
C ARG A 429 -10.70 -24.93 -46.39
N LEU A 430 -10.03 -24.39 -45.39
CA LEU A 430 -8.94 -23.41 -45.55
C LEU A 430 -7.75 -24.06 -46.27
N LYS A 431 -7.37 -23.56 -47.45
CA LYS A 431 -6.25 -24.06 -48.26
C LYS A 431 -5.02 -23.17 -48.28
N ASN A 432 -5.11 -21.96 -47.70
CA ASN A 432 -4.09 -20.91 -47.83
C ASN A 432 -3.43 -20.55 -46.47
N ASN A 433 -3.41 -21.45 -45.53
CA ASN A 433 -2.73 -21.25 -44.27
C ASN A 433 -1.26 -21.63 -44.37
N THR A 434 -0.41 -20.95 -43.59
CA THR A 434 0.97 -21.39 -43.38
C THR A 434 1.00 -22.59 -42.43
N PRO A 435 2.05 -23.43 -42.44
CA PRO A 435 2.20 -24.53 -41.48
C PRO A 435 2.13 -24.07 -40.01
N GLN A 436 2.60 -22.86 -39.73
CA GLN A 436 2.54 -22.28 -38.39
C GLN A 436 1.11 -21.91 -37.99
N GLU A 437 0.32 -21.37 -38.92
CA GLU A 437 -1.09 -21.05 -38.70
C GLU A 437 -1.91 -22.31 -38.42
N ASP A 438 -1.70 -23.37 -39.22
CA ASP A 438 -2.41 -24.65 -39.04
C ASP A 438 -2.04 -25.30 -37.70
N THR A 439 -0.75 -25.29 -37.33
CA THR A 439 -0.30 -25.82 -36.05
C THR A 439 -0.95 -25.06 -34.90
N LEU A 440 -1.03 -23.74 -35.00
CA LEU A 440 -1.61 -22.90 -33.94
C LEU A 440 -3.14 -23.10 -33.85
N ILE A 441 -3.85 -23.18 -34.97
CA ILE A 441 -5.31 -23.47 -35.00
C ILE A 441 -5.60 -24.82 -34.36
N VAL A 442 -4.86 -25.87 -34.73
CA VAL A 442 -5.03 -27.20 -34.14
C VAL A 442 -4.73 -27.18 -32.64
N THR A 443 -3.70 -26.48 -32.21
CA THR A 443 -3.33 -26.36 -30.79
C THR A 443 -4.40 -25.62 -29.99
N LEU A 444 -4.97 -24.53 -30.53
CA LEU A 444 -6.10 -23.83 -29.94
C LEU A 444 -7.31 -24.74 -29.76
N LEU A 445 -7.72 -25.46 -30.82
CA LEU A 445 -8.88 -26.33 -30.76
C LEU A 445 -8.71 -27.52 -29.81
N ARG A 446 -7.48 -28.00 -29.59
CA ARG A 446 -7.18 -29.10 -28.66
C ARG A 446 -7.21 -28.70 -27.22
N ASN A 447 -6.76 -27.47 -26.90
CA ASN A 447 -6.52 -27.06 -25.54
C ASN A 447 -7.57 -26.11 -24.95
N TYR A 448 -8.40 -25.48 -25.81
CA TYR A 448 -9.41 -24.53 -25.36
C TYR A 448 -10.79 -24.93 -25.90
N THR A 449 -11.77 -25.01 -24.98
CA THR A 449 -13.17 -25.30 -25.34
C THR A 449 -13.98 -24.02 -25.49
N GLY A 450 -15.03 -24.04 -26.30
CA GLY A 450 -15.97 -22.90 -26.44
C GLY A 450 -15.51 -21.77 -27.38
N LEU A 451 -14.41 -21.94 -28.09
CA LEU A 451 -13.83 -20.95 -29.03
C LEU A 451 -14.76 -20.47 -30.15
N PHE A 452 -15.79 -21.22 -30.47
CA PHE A 452 -16.78 -20.86 -31.52
C PHE A 452 -17.98 -20.09 -30.96
N ASN A 453 -18.19 -20.11 -29.65
CA ASN A 453 -19.38 -19.52 -29.04
C ASN A 453 -19.08 -18.18 -28.38
N ASP A 454 -17.88 -18.02 -27.79
CA ASP A 454 -17.46 -16.82 -27.08
C ASP A 454 -15.93 -16.75 -26.97
N TYR A 455 -15.43 -15.57 -26.62
CA TYR A 455 -14.01 -15.37 -26.35
C TYR A 455 -13.51 -16.28 -25.23
N GLN A 456 -12.47 -17.06 -25.53
CA GLN A 456 -11.75 -17.85 -24.55
C GLN A 456 -10.40 -17.24 -24.25
N TYR A 457 -10.05 -17.19 -22.97
CA TYR A 457 -8.74 -16.75 -22.54
C TYR A 457 -7.68 -17.78 -22.94
N ILE A 458 -6.58 -17.29 -23.50
CA ILE A 458 -5.45 -18.10 -23.94
C ILE A 458 -4.17 -17.66 -23.26
N ASP A 459 -3.26 -18.61 -23.06
CA ASP A 459 -1.90 -18.35 -22.60
C ASP A 459 -0.93 -18.44 -23.78
N GLU A 460 -0.39 -17.30 -24.21
CA GLU A 460 0.56 -17.23 -25.34
C GLU A 460 1.88 -17.95 -25.03
N ALA A 461 2.31 -18.05 -23.77
CA ALA A 461 3.51 -18.79 -23.40
C ALA A 461 3.28 -20.30 -23.49
N PHE A 462 2.13 -20.77 -23.02
CA PHE A 462 1.70 -22.17 -23.17
C PHE A 462 1.58 -22.56 -24.65
N LEU A 463 0.95 -21.72 -25.47
CA LEU A 463 0.84 -21.95 -26.91
C LEU A 463 2.22 -21.99 -27.59
N ALA A 464 3.14 -21.13 -27.20
CA ALA A 464 4.51 -21.14 -27.69
C ALA A 464 5.22 -22.47 -27.37
N GLN A 465 5.08 -22.98 -26.15
CA GLN A 465 5.62 -24.27 -25.74
C GLN A 465 5.02 -25.44 -26.52
N GLN A 466 3.70 -25.44 -26.74
CA GLN A 466 3.00 -26.53 -27.44
C GLN A 466 3.27 -26.55 -28.94
N THR A 467 3.49 -25.38 -29.55
CA THR A 467 3.71 -25.25 -31.01
C THR A 467 5.19 -25.26 -31.40
N GLY A 468 6.11 -25.13 -30.45
CA GLY A 468 7.54 -24.94 -30.72
C GLY A 468 7.88 -23.56 -31.30
N LEU A 469 6.95 -22.61 -31.28
CA LEU A 469 7.15 -21.24 -31.72
C LEU A 469 7.64 -20.36 -30.54
N THR A 470 8.26 -19.25 -30.85
CA THR A 470 8.49 -18.20 -29.86
C THR A 470 7.19 -17.47 -29.53
N ARG A 471 7.07 -16.87 -28.34
CA ARG A 471 5.88 -16.07 -27.95
C ARG A 471 5.58 -14.96 -28.96
N SER A 472 6.61 -14.31 -29.50
CA SER A 472 6.46 -13.28 -30.54
C SER A 472 5.89 -13.85 -31.83
N GLN A 473 6.30 -15.06 -32.23
CA GLN A 473 5.74 -15.74 -33.42
C GLN A 473 4.27 -16.13 -33.19
N VAL A 474 3.92 -16.66 -32.01
CA VAL A 474 2.51 -16.94 -31.67
C VAL A 474 1.67 -15.68 -31.76
N TYR A 475 2.13 -14.57 -31.18
CA TYR A 475 1.45 -13.27 -31.27
C TYR A 475 1.22 -12.82 -32.72
N MET A 476 2.27 -12.87 -33.55
CA MET A 476 2.19 -12.44 -34.95
C MET A 476 1.28 -13.35 -35.76
N THR A 477 1.29 -14.66 -35.52
CA THR A 477 0.42 -15.64 -36.19
C THR A 477 -1.04 -15.42 -35.80
N LEU A 478 -1.35 -15.22 -34.51
CA LEU A 478 -2.71 -14.89 -34.06
C LEU A 478 -3.22 -13.58 -34.67
N ARG A 479 -2.36 -12.57 -34.74
CA ARG A 479 -2.69 -11.31 -35.41
C ARG A 479 -2.96 -11.50 -36.93
N GLY A 480 -2.15 -12.31 -37.59
CA GLY A 480 -2.34 -12.67 -39.02
C GLY A 480 -3.68 -13.40 -39.26
N LEU A 481 -4.00 -14.39 -38.44
CA LEU A 481 -5.27 -15.10 -38.47
C LEU A 481 -6.47 -14.17 -38.23
N SER A 482 -6.31 -13.20 -37.35
CA SER A 482 -7.34 -12.19 -37.06
C SER A 482 -7.54 -11.23 -38.26
N GLN A 483 -6.47 -10.82 -38.93
CA GLN A 483 -6.56 -10.02 -40.16
C GLN A 483 -7.23 -10.78 -41.33
N LYS A 484 -7.00 -12.10 -41.40
CA LYS A 484 -7.68 -12.99 -42.37
C LYS A 484 -9.13 -13.27 -42.00
N ARG A 485 -9.64 -12.74 -40.90
CA ARG A 485 -11.01 -12.98 -40.37
C ARG A 485 -11.33 -14.46 -40.10
N ILE A 486 -10.30 -15.25 -39.78
CA ILE A 486 -10.47 -16.66 -39.39
C ILE A 486 -10.88 -16.71 -37.90
N LEU A 487 -10.22 -15.90 -37.08
CA LEU A 487 -10.53 -15.75 -35.68
C LEU A 487 -10.47 -14.26 -35.30
N GLN A 488 -10.98 -13.94 -34.14
CA GLN A 488 -10.83 -12.63 -33.52
C GLN A 488 -9.87 -12.78 -32.37
N PHE A 489 -8.75 -12.05 -32.43
CA PHE A 489 -7.69 -12.07 -31.41
C PHE A 489 -7.64 -10.73 -30.67
N ILE A 490 -7.79 -10.79 -29.36
CA ILE A 490 -7.57 -9.66 -28.48
C ILE A 490 -6.32 -9.98 -27.67
N PRO A 491 -5.18 -9.33 -27.98
CA PRO A 491 -3.92 -9.60 -27.30
C PRO A 491 -3.96 -9.23 -25.84
N GLN A 492 -3.10 -9.87 -25.05
CA GLN A 492 -2.79 -9.41 -23.69
C GLN A 492 -2.19 -8.01 -23.82
N LYS A 493 -2.90 -7.02 -23.34
CA LYS A 493 -2.42 -5.63 -23.27
C LYS A 493 -2.53 -5.14 -21.85
N LYS A 494 -1.47 -4.53 -21.37
CA LYS A 494 -1.44 -3.68 -20.19
C LYS A 494 -1.71 -2.23 -20.58
N THR A 495 -2.79 -1.99 -21.30
CA THR A 495 -3.16 -0.65 -21.72
C THR A 495 -4.29 -0.15 -20.82
N PRO A 496 -4.16 1.04 -20.22
CA PRO A 496 -5.26 1.65 -19.51
C PRO A 496 -6.49 1.78 -20.40
N TYR A 497 -7.67 1.76 -19.81
CA TYR A 497 -8.88 2.04 -20.55
C TYR A 497 -9.77 3.07 -19.87
N VAL A 498 -10.58 3.75 -20.69
CA VAL A 498 -11.60 4.70 -20.28
C VAL A 498 -12.94 4.23 -20.82
N ARG A 499 -13.94 4.17 -19.94
CA ARG A 499 -15.32 3.89 -20.28
C ARG A 499 -16.21 5.05 -19.83
N TYR A 500 -17.04 5.54 -20.72
CA TYR A 500 -18.00 6.59 -20.36
C TYR A 500 -19.17 6.02 -19.56
N MET A 501 -19.34 6.46 -18.32
CA MET A 501 -20.38 5.99 -17.41
C MET A 501 -21.70 6.74 -17.58
N GLN A 502 -21.66 7.87 -18.27
CA GLN A 502 -22.82 8.66 -18.64
C GLN A 502 -22.63 9.27 -20.05
N ARG A 503 -23.67 9.88 -20.60
CA ARG A 503 -23.56 10.59 -21.89
C ARG A 503 -22.65 11.79 -21.71
N ARG A 504 -21.81 12.06 -22.74
CA ARG A 504 -20.94 13.24 -22.72
C ARG A 504 -21.76 14.49 -22.47
N GLU A 505 -21.40 15.23 -21.46
CA GLU A 505 -21.88 16.58 -21.19
C GLU A 505 -20.92 17.62 -21.77
N ASP A 506 -21.38 18.86 -21.90
CA ASP A 506 -20.48 19.98 -22.18
C ASP A 506 -19.60 20.21 -20.94
N SER A 507 -18.32 20.48 -21.17
CA SER A 507 -17.35 20.64 -20.07
C SER A 507 -17.69 21.81 -19.12
N GLU A 508 -18.40 22.84 -19.60
CA GLU A 508 -18.86 23.95 -18.78
C GLU A 508 -19.90 23.52 -17.73
N HIS A 509 -20.67 22.49 -18.05
CA HIS A 509 -21.68 21.91 -17.15
C HIS A 509 -21.16 20.76 -16.28
N LEU A 510 -19.88 20.40 -16.42
CA LEU A 510 -19.28 19.32 -15.68
C LEU A 510 -19.17 19.66 -14.19
N LEU A 511 -19.97 18.97 -13.36
CA LEU A 511 -20.02 19.14 -11.91
C LEU A 511 -19.08 18.14 -11.25
N ILE A 512 -18.01 18.65 -10.63
CA ILE A 512 -17.08 17.84 -9.83
C ILE A 512 -17.48 18.03 -8.36
N PRO A 513 -18.08 17.00 -7.72
CA PRO A 513 -18.55 17.13 -6.35
C PRO A 513 -17.39 17.27 -5.35
N PRO A 514 -17.59 17.96 -4.21
CA PRO A 514 -16.55 18.14 -3.19
C PRO A 514 -15.92 16.81 -2.73
N SER A 515 -16.69 15.75 -2.62
CA SER A 515 -16.23 14.41 -2.24
C SER A 515 -15.25 13.78 -3.25
N ALA A 516 -15.26 14.23 -4.51
CA ALA A 516 -14.34 13.76 -5.54
C ALA A 516 -13.08 14.63 -5.69
N TYR A 517 -13.08 15.85 -5.16
CA TYR A 517 -11.99 16.79 -5.35
C TYR A 517 -11.60 17.52 -4.05
N GLU A 518 -12.42 18.44 -3.52
CA GLU A 518 -12.04 19.33 -2.41
C GLU A 518 -11.69 18.56 -1.14
N ASP A 519 -12.56 17.65 -0.72
CA ASP A 519 -12.37 16.87 0.51
C ASP A 519 -11.10 16.01 0.43
N LEU A 520 -10.81 15.46 -0.74
CA LEU A 520 -9.61 14.65 -0.95
C LEU A 520 -8.35 15.50 -1.05
N LYS A 521 -8.44 16.69 -1.69
CA LYS A 521 -7.34 17.65 -1.79
C LYS A 521 -6.95 18.15 -0.39
N GLU A 522 -7.91 18.56 0.42
CA GLU A 522 -7.67 19.04 1.79
C GLU A 522 -6.97 17.98 2.65
N ARG A 523 -7.44 16.73 2.60
CA ARG A 523 -6.81 15.61 3.30
C ARG A 523 -5.39 15.35 2.83
N PHE A 524 -5.16 15.39 1.52
CA PHE A 524 -3.83 15.19 0.95
C PHE A 524 -2.88 16.31 1.37
N VAL A 525 -3.33 17.56 1.32
CA VAL A 525 -2.57 18.75 1.78
C VAL A 525 -2.22 18.60 3.27
N THR A 526 -3.17 18.23 4.10
CA THR A 526 -2.95 18.03 5.53
C THR A 526 -1.88 16.98 5.81
N ARG A 527 -1.91 15.83 5.09
CA ARG A 527 -0.89 14.79 5.24
C ARG A 527 0.50 15.27 4.83
N ILE A 528 0.60 15.96 3.68
CA ILE A 528 1.86 16.55 3.22
C ILE A 528 2.41 17.52 4.27
N HIS A 529 1.59 18.42 4.80
CA HIS A 529 2.02 19.38 5.80
C HIS A 529 2.46 18.71 7.10
N LYS A 530 1.73 17.69 7.57
CA LYS A 530 2.13 16.91 8.75
C LYS A 530 3.46 16.17 8.54
N MET A 531 3.73 15.68 7.34
CA MET A 531 5.01 15.05 7.03
C MET A 531 6.15 16.07 6.97
N ILE A 532 5.91 17.25 6.40
CA ILE A 532 6.89 18.35 6.40
C ILE A 532 7.16 18.81 7.85
N GLU A 533 6.11 19.01 8.67
CA GLU A 533 6.22 19.34 10.09
C GLU A 533 7.11 18.34 10.82
N TYR A 534 6.83 17.03 10.67
CA TYR A 534 7.66 15.98 11.26
C TYR A 534 9.13 16.04 10.82
N ALA A 535 9.39 16.34 9.54
CA ALA A 535 10.74 16.38 8.98
C ALA A 535 11.53 17.65 9.37
N THR A 536 10.84 18.74 9.73
CA THR A 536 11.45 20.03 10.07
C THR A 536 11.42 20.37 11.54
N GLU A 537 10.57 19.72 12.31
CA GLU A 537 10.49 19.91 13.74
C GLU A 537 11.73 19.30 14.44
N ASP A 538 12.33 20.01 15.36
CA ASP A 538 13.58 19.65 16.01
C ASP A 538 13.54 19.73 17.56
N TYR A 539 12.38 20.06 18.13
CA TYR A 539 12.20 20.22 19.59
C TYR A 539 11.37 19.10 20.24
N GLU A 540 10.69 18.24 19.49
CA GLU A 540 9.89 17.15 20.05
C GLU A 540 10.44 15.77 19.68
N CYS A 541 10.39 14.82 20.62
CA CYS A 541 10.84 13.44 20.40
C CYS A 541 10.16 12.82 19.17
N ARG A 542 10.94 12.30 18.21
CA ARG A 542 10.45 11.71 16.95
C ARG A 542 9.41 10.62 17.16
N SER A 543 9.66 9.72 18.12
CA SER A 543 8.73 8.64 18.46
C SER A 543 7.42 9.19 19.01
N ARG A 544 7.48 10.20 19.89
CA ARG A 544 6.30 10.83 20.50
C ARG A 544 5.41 11.52 19.46
N VAL A 545 6.00 12.24 18.50
CA VAL A 545 5.26 12.86 17.39
C VAL A 545 4.50 11.82 16.59
N LEU A 546 5.17 10.70 16.23
CA LEU A 546 4.55 9.62 15.48
C LEU A 546 3.40 8.95 16.24
N LEU A 547 3.61 8.62 17.51
CA LEU A 547 2.62 7.94 18.35
C LEU A 547 1.40 8.84 18.61
N ARG A 548 1.61 10.14 18.83
CA ARG A 548 0.54 11.12 18.96
C ARG A 548 -0.27 11.25 17.68
N TYR A 549 0.37 11.21 16.52
CA TYR A 549 -0.32 11.22 15.23
C TYR A 549 -1.33 10.06 15.10
N PHE A 550 -1.01 8.89 15.65
CA PHE A 550 -1.91 7.73 15.69
C PHE A 550 -2.84 7.70 16.92
N GLY A 551 -2.89 8.79 17.69
CA GLY A 551 -3.86 8.97 18.78
C GLY A 551 -3.42 8.40 20.13
N GLU A 552 -2.11 8.18 20.34
CA GLU A 552 -1.57 7.86 21.67
C GLU A 552 -1.22 9.14 22.42
N THR A 553 -1.73 9.31 23.65
CA THR A 553 -1.59 10.55 24.44
C THR A 553 -0.51 10.47 25.53
N ASP A 554 -0.38 9.30 26.17
CA ASP A 554 0.54 9.10 27.29
C ASP A 554 1.85 8.46 26.77
N VAL A 555 2.65 9.27 26.06
CA VAL A 555 3.89 8.80 25.43
C VAL A 555 5.09 9.54 26.02
N GLU A 556 6.04 8.77 26.55
CA GLU A 556 7.32 9.28 27.03
C GLU A 556 8.31 9.53 25.87
N ASP A 557 9.31 10.36 26.12
CA ASP A 557 10.41 10.56 25.17
C ASP A 557 11.24 9.29 25.03
N CYS A 558 11.57 8.90 23.79
CA CYS A 558 12.30 7.64 23.54
C CYS A 558 13.76 7.66 24.02
N GLY A 559 14.32 8.85 24.25
CA GLY A 559 15.68 9.05 24.73
C GLY A 559 16.80 8.67 23.75
N LEU A 560 16.48 8.28 22.51
CA LEU A 560 17.43 7.70 21.56
C LEU A 560 17.38 8.34 20.16
N CYS A 561 16.33 9.10 19.81
CA CYS A 561 16.25 9.79 18.52
C CYS A 561 17.21 10.99 18.49
N ASP A 562 17.43 11.55 17.29
CA ASP A 562 18.24 12.74 17.07
C ASP A 562 17.91 13.85 18.09
N VAL A 563 16.64 14.26 18.18
CA VAL A 563 16.17 15.31 19.08
C VAL A 563 16.46 15.00 20.57
N CYS A 564 16.23 13.75 21.01
CA CYS A 564 16.50 13.37 22.40
C CYS A 564 17.99 13.35 22.72
N LEU A 565 18.83 13.00 21.75
CA LEU A 565 20.29 13.00 21.93
C LEU A 565 20.84 14.44 21.97
N ASP A 566 20.41 15.28 21.03
CA ASP A 566 20.82 16.69 20.95
C ASP A 566 20.46 17.44 22.26
N ARG A 567 19.27 17.17 22.84
CA ARG A 567 18.87 17.71 24.15
C ARG A 567 19.81 17.29 25.30
N ARG A 568 20.35 16.06 25.24
CA ARG A 568 21.28 15.57 26.27
C ARG A 568 22.68 16.16 26.16
N GLU A 569 23.08 16.58 24.98
CA GLU A 569 24.40 17.18 24.73
C GLU A 569 24.46 18.65 25.14
N MET A 570 23.31 19.33 25.30
CA MET A 570 23.29 20.71 25.77
C MET A 570 23.74 20.83 27.24
N SER A 571 24.75 21.63 27.48
CA SER A 571 25.18 21.94 28.86
C SER A 571 24.18 22.87 29.54
N SER A 572 24.14 22.82 30.89
CA SER A 572 23.32 23.75 31.69
C SER A 572 23.59 25.22 31.34
N THR A 573 24.84 25.57 31.02
CA THR A 573 25.23 26.93 30.60
C THR A 573 24.64 27.32 29.24
N ASP A 574 24.54 26.36 28.30
CA ASP A 574 23.96 26.64 26.99
C ASP A 574 22.44 26.78 27.09
N VAL A 575 21.81 25.99 27.98
CA VAL A 575 20.36 26.11 28.28
C VAL A 575 20.07 27.46 28.95
N GLN A 576 20.92 27.93 29.88
CA GLN A 576 20.79 29.28 30.46
C GLN A 576 20.81 30.38 29.39
N LYS A 577 21.76 30.32 28.45
CA LYS A 577 21.82 31.27 27.34
C LYS A 577 20.57 31.20 26.46
N ALA A 578 20.06 30.01 26.19
CA ALA A 578 18.85 29.83 25.37
C ALA A 578 17.61 30.40 26.10
N ILE A 579 17.48 30.21 27.42
CA ILE A 579 16.40 30.82 28.22
C ILE A 579 16.50 32.35 28.18
N LEU A 580 17.67 32.91 28.37
CA LEU A 580 17.88 34.37 28.32
C LEU A 580 17.63 34.94 26.94
N GLN A 581 17.95 34.19 25.89
CA GLN A 581 17.68 34.59 24.52
C GLN A 581 16.17 34.56 24.19
N LEU A 582 15.44 33.55 24.67
CA LEU A 582 13.98 33.49 24.56
C LEU A 582 13.30 34.69 25.21
N LEU A 583 13.74 35.04 26.40
CA LEU A 583 13.21 36.17 27.17
C LEU A 583 13.75 37.54 26.70
N GLY A 584 14.69 37.55 25.75
CA GLY A 584 15.35 38.75 25.24
C GLY A 584 14.47 39.68 24.40
N ASP A 585 13.26 39.25 24.07
CA ASP A 585 12.24 40.09 23.43
C ASP A 585 11.49 40.99 24.43
N HIS A 586 11.82 40.87 25.72
CA HIS A 586 11.19 41.59 26.83
C HIS A 586 9.67 41.38 26.96
N GLN A 587 9.14 40.27 26.40
CA GLN A 587 7.76 39.84 26.59
C GLN A 587 7.67 38.79 27.70
N PRO A 588 6.53 38.70 28.42
CA PRO A 588 6.30 37.63 29.38
C PRO A 588 6.05 36.29 28.68
N HIS A 589 6.82 35.26 29.00
CA HIS A 589 6.71 33.91 28.45
C HIS A 589 6.20 32.92 29.50
N HIS A 590 5.31 32.02 29.11
CA HIS A 590 4.88 30.95 30.00
C HIS A 590 5.96 29.87 30.14
N VAL A 591 6.13 29.30 31.35
CA VAL A 591 7.13 28.24 31.62
C VAL A 591 7.06 27.08 30.63
N SER A 592 5.86 26.75 30.09
CA SER A 592 5.70 25.72 29.06
C SER A 592 6.43 26.02 27.74
N GLU A 593 6.75 27.29 27.48
CA GLU A 593 7.49 27.69 26.27
C GLU A 593 8.96 27.28 26.33
N LEU A 594 9.49 27.04 27.54
CA LEU A 594 10.84 26.49 27.73
C LEU A 594 10.99 25.09 27.09
N GLN A 595 9.89 24.38 26.80
CA GLN A 595 9.92 23.12 26.09
C GLN A 595 10.43 23.26 24.65
N THR A 596 10.46 24.47 24.09
CA THR A 596 11.07 24.76 22.78
C THR A 596 12.60 24.74 22.82
N ILE A 597 13.19 24.78 24.00
CA ILE A 597 14.65 24.67 24.16
C ILE A 597 15.06 23.21 24.05
N MET A 598 16.02 22.93 23.17
CA MET A 598 16.49 21.58 22.83
C MET A 598 17.36 20.98 23.94
N ALA A 599 16.82 20.84 25.16
CA ALA A 599 17.54 20.27 26.31
C ALA A 599 16.65 19.31 27.09
N ASP A 600 17.29 18.44 27.90
CA ASP A 600 16.60 17.57 28.84
C ASP A 600 15.83 18.42 29.86
N SER A 601 14.60 18.01 30.19
CA SER A 601 13.74 18.72 31.15
C SER A 601 14.43 18.96 32.50
N VAL A 602 15.24 18.01 32.95
CA VAL A 602 16.03 18.12 34.19
C VAL A 602 17.07 19.24 34.06
N ILE A 603 17.75 19.33 32.92
CA ILE A 603 18.74 20.37 32.63
C ILE A 603 18.07 21.75 32.52
N ILE A 604 16.89 21.81 31.88
CA ILE A 604 16.09 23.04 31.78
C ILE A 604 15.67 23.53 33.18
N GLU A 605 15.15 22.63 34.03
CA GLU A 605 14.78 22.97 35.39
C GLU A 605 15.98 23.45 36.22
N GLU A 606 17.12 22.80 36.09
CA GLU A 606 18.34 23.17 36.82
C GLU A 606 18.87 24.53 36.36
N ALA A 607 18.91 24.76 35.02
CA ALA A 607 19.29 26.03 34.44
C ALA A 607 18.35 27.16 34.85
N LEU A 608 17.03 26.94 34.82
CA LEU A 608 16.03 27.91 35.25
C LEU A 608 16.16 28.22 36.74
N ARG A 609 16.32 27.22 37.61
CA ARG A 609 16.53 27.42 39.03
C ARG A 609 17.79 28.26 39.34
N GLN A 610 18.85 28.09 38.55
CA GLN A 610 20.06 28.87 38.67
C GLN A 610 19.82 30.32 38.24
N LEU A 611 19.19 30.58 37.10
CA LEU A 611 18.84 31.92 36.63
C LEU A 611 17.91 32.67 37.58
N LEU A 612 16.97 31.96 38.23
CA LEU A 612 16.10 32.50 39.26
C LEU A 612 16.87 32.87 40.56
N ARG A 613 17.89 32.07 40.95
CA ARG A 613 18.76 32.37 42.10
C ARG A 613 19.70 33.55 41.85
N GLU A 614 20.11 33.71 40.60
CA GLU A 614 20.96 34.81 40.16
C GLU A 614 20.16 36.09 39.84
N GLU A 615 18.82 36.05 40.03
CA GLU A 615 17.87 37.13 39.78
C GLU A 615 17.87 37.64 38.35
N LEU A 616 18.44 36.85 37.40
CA LEU A 616 18.47 37.14 35.99
C LEU A 616 17.12 36.87 35.31
N VAL A 617 16.29 36.04 35.92
CA VAL A 617 14.91 35.71 35.47
C VAL A 617 13.99 35.80 36.68
N ILE A 618 12.79 36.32 36.48
CA ILE A 618 11.72 36.39 37.48
C ILE A 618 10.60 35.45 37.03
N ASN A 619 10.05 34.69 37.99
CA ASN A 619 8.87 33.85 37.73
C ASN A 619 7.70 34.34 38.59
N ALA A 620 6.65 34.81 37.98
CA ALA A 620 5.40 35.21 38.59
C ALA A 620 4.26 34.29 38.11
N ASP A 621 3.83 33.36 38.95
CA ASP A 621 2.73 32.42 38.66
C ASP A 621 2.87 31.64 37.34
N GLY A 622 4.09 31.18 37.02
CA GLY A 622 4.39 30.42 35.81
C GLY A 622 4.70 31.28 34.59
N ILE A 623 4.77 32.60 34.75
CA ILE A 623 5.19 33.54 33.71
C ILE A 623 6.62 34.01 34.00
N LEU A 624 7.50 33.85 33.05
CA LEU A 624 8.91 34.22 33.11
C LEU A 624 9.15 35.57 32.43
N SER A 625 10.00 36.39 33.02
CA SER A 625 10.51 37.63 32.44
C SER A 625 11.99 37.82 32.84
N LEU A 626 12.73 38.68 32.10
CA LEU A 626 14.08 39.05 32.52
C LEU A 626 14.03 39.83 33.82
N GLY A 627 15.02 39.57 34.69
CA GLY A 627 15.30 40.41 35.85
C GLY A 627 15.83 41.79 35.42
N ASP A 628 15.68 42.80 36.27
CA ASP A 628 16.14 44.19 36.04
C ASP A 628 17.67 44.27 35.95
#